data_0ddc00e35b98b69128ae9a563120fe05
#
_entry.id   0ddc00e35b98b69128ae9a563120fe05
#
_cell.length_a   1.000
_cell.length_b   1.000
_cell.length_c   1.000
_cell.angle_alpha   90.00
_cell.angle_beta   90.00
_cell.angle_gamma   90.00
#
_symmetry.space_group_name_H-M   'P 1'
#
loop_
_entity.id
_entity.type
_entity.pdbx_description
1 polymer ?
#
loop_
_entity_poly.entity_id
_entity_poly.type
_entity_poly.pdbx_seq_one_letter_code
_entity_poly.pdbx_strand_id
1 'polypeptide(L)'
;MNLADYGRLFGDNTLFDTLDKLPKPDLVIASPPCESWSNASAMNEGNACWKQEDLSDSLFMPQREASMFTIRNKSDYEQAYINYQYDRQFMKRVNGELCAFNTVEIIKRYDPLFFIIENPASGRLWKYIEDVMGFRLPYLNLTRYNNYDYPLQKPTKFASNIDLGLKNDIIKQDIEWCHFSKSY
;
A
#
# COMPACT_ATOMS: atom_id res chain seq x y z
N MET A 1 3.89 -11.21 -13.66
CA MET A 1 4.06 -12.21 -12.57
C MET A 1 3.06 -11.87 -11.48
N ASN A 2 2.34 -12.85 -10.95
CA ASN A 2 1.39 -12.62 -9.86
C ASN A 2 2.13 -12.72 -8.51
N LEU A 3 2.32 -11.61 -7.82
CA LEU A 3 2.97 -11.58 -6.50
C LEU A 3 2.03 -12.00 -5.35
N ALA A 4 0.75 -12.22 -5.63
CA ALA A 4 -0.19 -12.79 -4.65
C ALA A 4 -0.06 -14.32 -4.57
N ASP A 5 1.15 -14.83 -4.61
CA ASP A 5 1.45 -16.24 -4.50
C ASP A 5 1.73 -16.61 -3.03
N TYR A 6 0.95 -17.52 -2.51
CA TYR A 6 1.08 -18.07 -1.16
C TYR A 6 1.54 -19.53 -1.16
N GLY A 7 1.85 -20.07 -2.33
CA GLY A 7 2.25 -21.47 -2.47
C GLY A 7 3.43 -21.85 -1.57
N ARG A 8 4.36 -20.91 -1.35
CA ARG A 8 5.51 -21.10 -0.47
C ARG A 8 5.12 -21.50 0.97
N LEU A 9 4.02 -21.00 1.49
CA LEU A 9 3.51 -21.36 2.82
C LEU A 9 3.09 -22.84 2.90
N PHE A 10 2.82 -23.46 1.75
CA PHE A 10 2.42 -24.84 1.60
C PHE A 10 3.50 -25.71 0.90
N GLY A 11 4.75 -25.21 0.84
CA GLY A 11 5.87 -25.94 0.26
C GLY A 11 6.03 -25.79 -1.26
N ASP A 12 5.22 -24.98 -1.93
CA ASP A 12 5.38 -24.64 -3.33
C ASP A 12 6.30 -23.41 -3.48
N ASN A 13 7.45 -23.60 -4.10
CA ASN A 13 8.43 -22.54 -4.35
C ASN A 13 8.43 -22.05 -5.80
N THR A 14 7.42 -22.37 -6.60
CA THR A 14 7.39 -22.11 -8.05
C THR A 14 7.72 -20.66 -8.41
N LEU A 15 7.25 -19.68 -7.62
CA LEU A 15 7.56 -18.27 -7.83
C LEU A 15 9.07 -18.03 -7.77
N PHE A 16 9.72 -18.43 -6.67
CA PHE A 16 11.15 -18.21 -6.45
C PHE A 16 12.01 -19.09 -7.32
N ASP A 17 11.62 -20.35 -7.57
CA ASP A 17 12.30 -21.25 -8.49
C ASP A 17 12.31 -20.70 -9.93
N THR A 18 11.28 -19.95 -10.29
CA THR A 18 11.22 -19.26 -11.58
C THR A 18 12.11 -18.02 -11.58
N LEU A 19 12.07 -17.22 -10.52
CA LEU A 19 12.89 -16.02 -10.39
C LEU A 19 14.38 -16.36 -10.31
N ASP A 20 14.75 -17.44 -9.61
CA ASP A 20 16.14 -17.86 -9.44
C ASP A 20 16.82 -18.30 -10.76
N LYS A 21 16.03 -18.59 -11.79
CA LYS A 21 16.55 -18.88 -13.14
C LYS A 21 16.90 -17.62 -13.94
N LEU A 22 16.47 -16.46 -13.45
CA LEU A 22 16.74 -15.18 -14.09
C LEU A 22 18.06 -14.59 -13.56
N PRO A 23 18.72 -13.71 -14.33
CA PRO A 23 19.83 -12.93 -13.81
C PRO A 23 19.41 -12.13 -12.57
N LYS A 24 20.34 -11.96 -11.62
CA LYS A 24 20.13 -11.08 -10.46
C LYS A 24 19.74 -9.68 -10.94
N PRO A 25 18.62 -9.11 -10.47
CA PRO A 25 18.22 -7.77 -10.90
C PRO A 25 19.07 -6.68 -10.23
N ASP A 26 19.46 -5.67 -11.00
CA ASP A 26 20.06 -4.45 -10.46
C ASP A 26 18.98 -3.53 -9.87
N LEU A 27 17.76 -3.58 -10.40
CA LEU A 27 16.63 -2.76 -10.00
C LEU A 27 15.37 -3.61 -9.82
N VAL A 28 14.69 -3.41 -8.70
CA VAL A 28 13.34 -3.95 -8.45
C VAL A 28 12.36 -2.79 -8.34
N ILE A 29 11.34 -2.77 -9.20
CA ILE A 29 10.22 -1.82 -9.11
C ILE A 29 8.96 -2.63 -8.78
N ALA A 30 8.25 -2.21 -7.74
CA ALA A 30 7.03 -2.85 -7.29
C ALA A 30 5.91 -1.82 -7.02
N SER A 31 4.69 -2.18 -7.40
CA SER A 31 3.49 -1.40 -7.09
C SER A 31 2.41 -2.36 -6.57
N PRO A 32 2.47 -2.76 -5.28
CA PRO A 32 1.45 -3.61 -4.68
C PRO A 32 0.06 -2.99 -4.81
N PRO A 33 -1.01 -3.81 -4.97
CA PRO A 33 -2.37 -3.30 -5.17
C PRO A 33 -2.77 -2.29 -4.10
N CYS A 34 -3.03 -1.04 -4.50
CA CYS A 34 -3.33 0.04 -3.57
C CYS A 34 -4.72 -0.07 -2.92
N GLU A 35 -5.64 -0.85 -3.49
CA GLU A 35 -7.01 -0.98 -2.99
C GLU A 35 -7.10 -1.55 -1.57
N SER A 36 -6.10 -2.34 -1.14
CA SER A 36 -6.00 -2.87 0.22
C SER A 36 -5.46 -1.86 1.22
N TRP A 37 -4.72 -0.86 0.74
CA TRP A 37 -3.91 0.03 1.57
C TRP A 37 -4.36 1.49 1.55
N SER A 38 -5.07 1.88 0.48
CA SER A 38 -5.46 3.27 0.25
C SER A 38 -6.58 3.72 1.20
N ASN A 39 -6.48 4.97 1.64
CA ASN A 39 -7.57 5.65 2.32
C ASN A 39 -8.67 6.17 1.37
N ALA A 40 -8.52 6.02 0.06
CA ALA A 40 -9.52 6.48 -0.91
C ALA A 40 -10.87 5.76 -0.77
N SER A 41 -10.86 4.55 -0.25
CA SER A 41 -12.05 3.80 0.17
C SER A 41 -12.35 3.95 1.66
N ALA A 42 -11.83 5.04 2.27
CA ALA A 42 -11.95 5.27 3.69
C ALA A 42 -13.41 5.41 4.07
N MET A 43 -13.80 4.58 4.97
CA MET A 43 -15.00 4.67 5.75
C MET A 43 -14.63 5.34 7.07
N ASN A 44 -15.60 5.71 7.88
CA ASN A 44 -15.31 6.21 9.22
C ASN A 44 -14.23 5.33 9.86
N GLU A 45 -13.10 5.94 10.24
CA GLU A 45 -12.01 5.30 10.99
C GLU A 45 -11.15 4.27 10.22
N GLY A 46 -10.98 4.40 8.92
CA GLY A 46 -10.05 3.55 8.19
C GLY A 46 -10.40 3.34 6.73
N ASN A 47 -9.71 2.42 6.08
CA ASN A 47 -10.05 2.00 4.72
C ASN A 47 -10.97 0.77 4.72
N ALA A 48 -11.34 0.29 3.53
CA ALA A 48 -12.27 -0.85 3.40
C ALA A 48 -11.77 -2.16 4.06
N CYS A 49 -10.47 -2.33 4.24
CA CYS A 49 -9.89 -3.54 4.82
C CYS A 49 -9.52 -3.38 6.31
N TRP A 50 -9.34 -2.14 6.74
CA TRP A 50 -8.78 -1.79 8.04
C TRP A 50 -9.66 -0.78 8.75
N LYS A 51 -9.69 -0.84 10.06
CA LYS A 51 -10.25 0.19 10.93
C LYS A 51 -9.16 0.77 11.81
N GLN A 52 -9.34 2.00 12.20
CA GLN A 52 -8.48 2.67 13.16
C GLN A 52 -9.16 2.56 14.53
N GLU A 53 -8.43 2.04 15.50
CA GLU A 53 -8.88 1.98 16.89
C GLU A 53 -8.01 2.92 17.72
N ASP A 54 -8.65 3.84 18.45
CA ASP A 54 -7.96 4.68 19.41
C ASP A 54 -7.62 3.83 20.64
N LEU A 55 -6.34 3.72 20.92
CA LEU A 55 -5.85 2.98 22.10
C LEU A 55 -5.84 3.85 23.37
N SER A 56 -6.16 5.12 23.26
CA SER A 56 -6.09 6.03 24.41
C SER A 56 -7.41 6.13 25.14
N ASP A 57 -7.53 5.39 26.24
CA ASP A 57 -8.43 5.74 27.35
C ASP A 57 -7.97 7.02 28.09
N SER A 58 -6.99 7.73 27.55
CA SER A 58 -6.46 8.95 28.17
C SER A 58 -7.33 10.13 27.80
N LEU A 59 -8.05 10.65 28.77
CA LEU A 59 -8.78 11.94 28.75
C LEU A 59 -7.89 13.14 28.34
N PHE A 60 -6.57 12.98 28.32
CA PHE A 60 -5.64 14.09 28.18
C PHE A 60 -4.94 14.17 26.83
N MET A 61 -4.93 13.12 26.03
CA MET A 61 -4.35 13.15 24.67
C MET A 61 -4.96 12.09 23.76
N PRO A 62 -5.89 12.41 22.89
CA PRO A 62 -6.17 11.61 21.73
C PRO A 62 -4.98 11.74 20.77
N GLN A 63 -3.91 11.01 21.02
CA GLN A 63 -2.79 10.98 20.10
C GLN A 63 -3.17 10.10 18.92
N ARG A 64 -3.32 10.70 17.75
CA ARG A 64 -3.41 9.98 16.47
C ARG A 64 -2.26 8.98 16.28
N GLU A 65 -1.16 9.18 16.97
CA GLU A 65 0.01 8.32 16.99
C GLU A 65 -0.19 7.02 17.78
N ALA A 66 -1.13 7.02 18.72
CA ALA A 66 -1.49 5.83 19.52
C ALA A 66 -2.60 4.98 18.89
N SER A 67 -3.09 5.35 17.72
CA SER A 67 -4.15 4.60 17.06
C SER A 67 -3.57 3.37 16.35
N MET A 68 -4.13 2.22 16.65
CA MET A 68 -3.81 0.97 15.95
C MET A 68 -4.76 0.76 14.76
N PHE A 69 -4.18 0.24 13.67
CA PHE A 69 -4.97 -0.23 12.55
C PHE A 69 -5.19 -1.73 12.72
N THR A 70 -6.45 -2.08 12.92
CA THR A 70 -6.89 -3.46 13.06
C THR A 70 -7.67 -3.90 11.82
N ILE A 71 -7.79 -5.19 11.64
CA ILE A 71 -8.53 -5.77 10.51
C ILE A 71 -10.01 -5.65 10.80
N ARG A 72 -10.79 -5.21 9.79
CA ARG A 72 -12.24 -5.24 9.88
C ARG A 72 -12.74 -6.68 9.88
N ASN A 73 -13.62 -6.98 10.80
CA ASN A 73 -14.35 -8.24 10.85
C ASN A 73 -15.73 -8.10 10.17
N LYS A 74 -16.48 -9.19 10.11
CA LYS A 74 -17.79 -9.19 9.44
C LYS A 74 -18.75 -8.18 10.03
N SER A 75 -18.79 -8.02 11.35
CA SER A 75 -19.70 -7.08 12.02
C SER A 75 -19.38 -5.62 11.73
N ASP A 76 -18.12 -5.27 11.47
CA ASP A 76 -17.72 -3.92 11.08
C ASP A 76 -18.35 -3.49 9.75
N TYR A 77 -18.54 -4.44 8.80
CA TYR A 77 -19.20 -4.15 7.53
C TYR A 77 -20.71 -4.08 7.65
N GLU A 78 -21.30 -4.93 8.46
CA GLU A 78 -22.75 -4.96 8.69
C GLU A 78 -23.24 -3.67 9.35
N GLN A 79 -22.44 -3.07 10.22
CA GLN A 79 -22.79 -1.84 10.94
C GLN A 79 -22.55 -0.57 10.13
N ALA A 80 -21.52 -0.54 9.33
CA ALA A 80 -21.04 0.68 8.71
C ALA A 80 -21.57 0.93 7.30
N TYR A 81 -21.76 -0.10 6.47
CA TYR A 81 -22.06 0.05 5.03
C TYR A 81 -22.75 -1.15 4.42
N ILE A 82 -23.95 -0.92 3.95
CA ILE A 82 -24.85 -1.92 3.36
C ILE A 82 -24.27 -2.62 2.10
N ASN A 83 -23.30 -1.98 1.43
CA ASN A 83 -22.80 -2.45 0.13
C ASN A 83 -21.43 -3.14 0.15
N TYR A 84 -20.81 -3.28 1.31
CA TYR A 84 -19.53 -3.95 1.41
C TYR A 84 -19.68 -5.43 1.72
N GLN A 85 -19.22 -6.25 0.81
CA GLN A 85 -19.19 -7.70 1.01
C GLN A 85 -17.90 -8.07 1.77
N TYR A 86 -18.06 -8.64 2.96
CA TYR A 86 -16.93 -9.05 3.80
C TYR A 86 -15.94 -9.94 3.03
N ASP A 87 -16.43 -10.98 2.37
CA ASP A 87 -15.58 -11.95 1.65
C ASP A 87 -14.73 -11.27 0.58
N ARG A 88 -15.32 -10.33 -0.15
CA ARG A 88 -14.60 -9.56 -1.17
C ARG A 88 -13.51 -8.68 -0.55
N GLN A 89 -13.79 -8.03 0.57
CA GLN A 89 -12.80 -7.19 1.25
C GLN A 89 -11.70 -8.04 1.90
N PHE A 90 -12.06 -9.18 2.46
CA PHE A 90 -11.11 -10.15 2.96
C PHE A 90 -10.13 -10.60 1.86
N MET A 91 -10.63 -10.99 0.70
CA MET A 91 -9.78 -11.42 -0.42
C MET A 91 -8.88 -10.29 -0.94
N LYS A 92 -9.38 -9.05 -0.99
CA LYS A 92 -8.56 -7.87 -1.33
C LYS A 92 -7.43 -7.68 -0.34
N ARG A 93 -7.71 -7.77 0.95
CA ARG A 93 -6.70 -7.66 1.99
C ARG A 93 -5.62 -8.73 1.86
N VAL A 94 -6.03 -10.00 1.76
CA VAL A 94 -5.10 -11.13 1.60
C VAL A 94 -4.21 -10.93 0.36
N ASN A 95 -4.79 -10.56 -0.77
CA ASN A 95 -4.04 -10.28 -1.99
C ASN A 95 -3.03 -9.14 -1.79
N GLY A 96 -3.43 -8.05 -1.13
CA GLY A 96 -2.55 -6.92 -0.86
C GLY A 96 -1.40 -7.29 0.08
N GLU A 97 -1.69 -8.06 1.13
CA GLU A 97 -0.68 -8.52 2.10
C GLU A 97 0.33 -9.46 1.43
N LEU A 98 -0.12 -10.42 0.62
CA LEU A 98 0.76 -11.33 -0.11
C LEU A 98 1.64 -10.60 -1.12
N CYS A 99 1.08 -9.63 -1.85
CA CYS A 99 1.87 -8.83 -2.77
C CYS A 99 2.94 -8.00 -2.05
N ALA A 100 2.61 -7.41 -0.90
CA ALA A 100 3.56 -6.68 -0.08
C ALA A 100 4.65 -7.62 0.47
N PHE A 101 4.26 -8.78 0.99
CA PHE A 101 5.17 -9.78 1.53
C PHE A 101 6.15 -10.25 0.45
N ASN A 102 5.66 -10.71 -0.69
CA ASN A 102 6.52 -11.19 -1.76
C ASN A 102 7.40 -10.08 -2.36
N THR A 103 6.93 -8.83 -2.38
CA THR A 103 7.78 -7.68 -2.77
C THR A 103 8.99 -7.57 -1.85
N VAL A 104 8.77 -7.58 -0.54
CA VAL A 104 9.86 -7.49 0.45
C VAL A 104 10.79 -8.71 0.39
N GLU A 105 10.23 -9.90 0.25
CA GLU A 105 11.03 -11.14 0.13
C GLU A 105 11.89 -11.15 -1.14
N ILE A 106 11.39 -10.65 -2.26
CA ILE A 106 12.15 -10.48 -3.49
C ILE A 106 13.32 -9.52 -3.27
N ILE A 107 13.06 -8.36 -2.65
CA ILE A 107 14.11 -7.38 -2.37
C ILE A 107 15.17 -7.98 -1.44
N LYS A 108 14.76 -8.66 -0.36
CA LYS A 108 15.69 -9.32 0.57
C LYS A 108 16.51 -10.43 -0.10
N ARG A 109 15.86 -11.26 -0.93
CA ARG A 109 16.50 -12.44 -1.54
C ARG A 109 17.52 -12.06 -2.59
N TYR A 110 17.16 -11.12 -3.45
CA TYR A 110 18.02 -10.75 -4.58
C TYR A 110 18.94 -9.57 -4.30
N ASP A 111 18.73 -8.86 -3.22
CA ASP A 111 19.55 -7.71 -2.80
C ASP A 111 19.95 -6.85 -4.01
N PRO A 112 18.96 -6.23 -4.69
CA PRO A 112 19.20 -5.41 -5.87
C PRO A 112 20.00 -4.14 -5.49
N LEU A 113 20.72 -3.57 -6.44
CA LEU A 113 21.40 -2.30 -6.25
C LEU A 113 20.41 -1.19 -5.87
N PHE A 114 19.23 -1.20 -6.50
CA PHE A 114 18.14 -0.26 -6.22
C PHE A 114 16.80 -0.99 -6.08
N PHE A 115 15.96 -0.52 -5.18
CA PHE A 115 14.55 -0.88 -5.16
C PHE A 115 13.65 0.34 -5.08
N ILE A 116 12.46 0.24 -5.66
CA ILE A 116 11.42 1.26 -5.62
C ILE A 116 10.07 0.57 -5.38
N ILE A 117 9.37 0.99 -4.34
CA ILE A 117 8.01 0.52 -4.04
C ILE A 117 7.07 1.71 -4.14
N GLU A 118 6.08 1.66 -5.02
CA GLU A 118 5.08 2.72 -5.23
C GLU A 118 3.77 2.39 -4.52
N ASN A 119 3.19 3.39 -3.85
CA ASN A 119 1.82 3.31 -3.34
C ASN A 119 1.29 4.71 -2.95
N PRO A 120 -0.04 4.91 -2.76
CA PRO A 120 -0.58 6.17 -2.30
C PRO A 120 0.10 6.67 -1.01
N ALA A 121 0.34 7.98 -0.95
CA ALA A 121 1.12 8.59 0.14
C ALA A 121 0.52 8.37 1.52
N SER A 122 -0.82 8.41 1.63
CA SER A 122 -1.57 8.20 2.88
C SER A 122 -1.94 6.75 3.14
N GLY A 123 -1.46 5.81 2.29
CA GLY A 123 -1.77 4.38 2.41
C GLY A 123 -1.15 3.74 3.65
N ARG A 124 -1.75 2.63 4.07
CA ARG A 124 -1.29 1.83 5.23
C ARG A 124 -0.08 0.97 4.95
N LEU A 125 0.25 0.77 3.68
CA LEU A 125 1.34 -0.10 3.24
C LEU A 125 2.68 0.25 3.92
N TRP A 126 2.98 1.52 4.04
CA TRP A 126 4.26 1.99 4.58
C TRP A 126 4.48 1.52 6.01
N LYS A 127 3.48 1.77 6.85
CA LYS A 127 3.52 1.35 8.24
C LYS A 127 3.45 -0.18 8.39
N TYR A 128 2.70 -0.86 7.54
CA TYR A 128 2.65 -2.32 7.52
C TYR A 128 4.01 -2.94 7.20
N ILE A 129 4.71 -2.43 6.20
CA ILE A 129 6.05 -2.91 5.83
C ILE A 129 7.06 -2.70 6.97
N GLU A 130 7.04 -1.54 7.63
CA GLU A 130 7.98 -1.25 8.70
C GLU A 130 7.62 -1.95 10.02
N ASP A 131 6.38 -1.81 10.49
CA ASP A 131 5.98 -2.27 11.82
C ASP A 131 5.67 -3.78 11.86
N VAL A 132 5.04 -4.32 10.79
CA VAL A 132 4.60 -5.72 10.76
C VAL A 132 5.65 -6.62 10.11
N MET A 133 6.24 -6.17 9.01
CA MET A 133 7.23 -6.98 8.28
C MET A 133 8.66 -6.73 8.75
N GLY A 134 8.91 -5.69 9.57
CA GLY A 134 10.23 -5.33 10.07
C GLY A 134 11.22 -4.96 8.94
N PHE A 135 10.70 -4.49 7.80
CA PHE A 135 11.54 -4.09 6.68
C PHE A 135 11.66 -2.57 6.63
N ARG A 136 12.89 -2.09 6.81
CA ARG A 136 13.18 -0.66 6.83
C ARG A 136 13.05 -0.04 5.44
N LEU A 137 12.39 1.12 5.38
CA LEU A 137 12.25 1.95 4.18
C LEU A 137 13.11 3.23 4.34
N PRO A 138 14.38 3.22 3.88
CA PRO A 138 15.33 4.32 4.15
C PRO A 138 14.85 5.68 3.65
N TYR A 139 14.21 5.71 2.49
CA TYR A 139 13.67 6.92 1.88
C TYR A 139 12.20 6.71 1.50
N LEU A 140 11.34 7.63 1.93
CA LEU A 140 9.95 7.75 1.52
C LEU A 140 9.79 9.01 0.67
N ASN A 141 10.10 8.87 -0.61
CA ASN A 141 10.08 9.98 -1.57
C ASN A 141 8.64 10.35 -1.90
N LEU A 142 8.16 11.47 -1.36
CA LEU A 142 6.82 11.96 -1.61
C LEU A 142 6.79 12.77 -2.91
N THR A 143 5.77 12.53 -3.72
CA THR A 143 5.52 13.31 -4.93
C THR A 143 4.03 13.50 -5.17
N ARG A 144 3.71 14.40 -6.09
CA ARG A 144 2.37 14.59 -6.66
C ARG A 144 2.48 14.48 -8.16
N TYR A 145 1.62 13.69 -8.77
CA TYR A 145 1.68 13.40 -10.20
C TYR A 145 1.50 14.65 -11.08
N ASN A 146 0.78 15.70 -10.58
CA ASN A 146 0.66 16.96 -11.30
C ASN A 146 1.96 17.78 -11.41
N ASN A 147 3.02 17.37 -10.71
CA ASN A 147 4.36 17.91 -10.95
C ASN A 147 5.03 17.36 -12.23
N TYR A 148 4.37 16.37 -12.86
CA TYR A 148 4.82 15.65 -14.04
C TYR A 148 3.73 15.59 -15.13
N ASP A 149 3.04 16.72 -15.30
CA ASP A 149 2.00 16.93 -16.34
C ASP A 149 0.77 16.00 -16.22
N TYR A 150 0.59 15.33 -15.08
CA TYR A 150 -0.62 14.55 -14.86
C TYR A 150 -1.75 15.47 -14.35
N PRO A 151 -3.00 15.30 -14.82
CA PRO A 151 -4.08 16.23 -14.50
C PRO A 151 -4.54 16.20 -13.03
N LEU A 152 -4.23 15.15 -12.28
CA LEU A 152 -4.62 15.02 -10.87
C LEU A 152 -3.38 15.06 -9.98
N GLN A 153 -3.54 15.61 -8.76
CA GLN A 153 -2.45 15.66 -7.79
C GLN A 153 -1.93 14.26 -7.42
N LYS A 154 -2.81 13.31 -7.18
CA LYS A 154 -2.51 11.93 -6.74
C LYS A 154 -1.23 11.84 -5.89
N PRO A 155 -1.27 12.26 -4.61
CA PRO A 155 -0.11 12.17 -3.74
C PRO A 155 0.35 10.71 -3.62
N THR A 156 1.60 10.46 -3.98
CA THR A 156 2.18 9.12 -4.05
C THR A 156 3.53 9.11 -3.34
N LYS A 157 3.84 8.03 -2.65
CA LYS A 157 5.17 7.76 -2.11
C LYS A 157 5.87 6.68 -2.93
N PHE A 158 7.15 6.90 -3.12
CA PHE A 158 8.07 5.92 -3.65
C PHE A 158 9.08 5.60 -2.56
N ALA A 159 8.92 4.44 -1.91
CA ALA A 159 9.91 3.95 -0.95
C ALA A 159 11.10 3.36 -1.71
N SER A 160 12.32 3.71 -1.31
CA SER A 160 13.53 3.24 -1.98
C SER A 160 14.72 3.22 -1.02
N ASN A 161 15.83 2.63 -1.45
CA ASN A 161 17.11 2.68 -0.74
C ASN A 161 17.95 3.91 -1.12
N ILE A 162 17.47 4.78 -1.99
CA ILE A 162 18.09 6.05 -2.39
C ILE A 162 17.09 7.19 -2.36
N ASP A 163 17.58 8.43 -2.24
CA ASP A 163 16.77 9.61 -2.49
C ASP A 163 16.57 9.78 -4.00
N LEU A 164 15.31 9.83 -4.43
CA LEU A 164 14.96 9.96 -5.84
C LEU A 164 14.87 11.43 -6.31
N GLY A 165 14.99 12.40 -5.41
CA GLY A 165 14.93 13.82 -5.74
C GLY A 165 13.62 14.23 -6.43
N LEU A 166 12.48 13.66 -6.06
CA LEU A 166 11.19 13.88 -6.73
C LEU A 166 10.60 15.25 -6.40
N LYS A 167 9.98 15.88 -7.40
CA LYS A 167 9.22 17.13 -7.22
C LYS A 167 7.96 16.85 -6.38
N ASN A 168 7.65 17.74 -5.44
CA ASN A 168 6.50 17.62 -4.56
C ASN A 168 5.81 18.96 -4.28
N ASP A 169 5.76 19.83 -5.27
CA ASP A 169 5.14 21.15 -5.15
C ASP A 169 3.62 21.04 -5.06
N ILE A 170 3.01 21.87 -4.21
CA ILE A 170 1.55 21.98 -4.13
C ILE A 170 1.11 22.94 -5.25
N ILE A 171 0.82 22.38 -6.42
CA ILE A 171 0.31 23.12 -7.55
C ILE A 171 -1.22 23.18 -7.41
N LYS A 172 -1.75 24.40 -7.23
CA LYS A 172 -3.21 24.61 -7.31
C LYS A 172 -3.60 24.50 -8.78
N GLN A 173 -4.42 23.51 -9.08
CA GLN A 173 -5.04 23.40 -10.40
C GLN A 173 -6.48 23.89 -10.28
N ASP A 174 -6.88 24.79 -11.15
CA ASP A 174 -8.28 25.01 -11.45
C ASP A 174 -8.76 23.81 -12.26
N ILE A 175 -9.29 22.82 -11.54
CA ILE A 175 -9.83 21.62 -12.16
C ILE A 175 -11.19 22.01 -12.73
N GLU A 176 -11.26 22.30 -14.03
CA GLU A 176 -12.52 22.08 -14.76
C GLU A 176 -12.84 20.58 -14.64
N TRP A 177 -13.90 20.27 -13.90
CA TRP A 177 -14.39 18.90 -13.75
C TRP A 177 -14.85 18.38 -15.11
N CYS A 178 -13.92 17.92 -15.92
CA CYS A 178 -14.26 17.05 -17.03
C CYS A 178 -14.90 15.79 -16.42
N HIS A 179 -16.15 15.55 -16.75
CA HIS A 179 -16.84 14.30 -16.41
C HIS A 179 -16.03 13.16 -17.03
N PHE A 180 -15.18 12.54 -16.24
CA PHE A 180 -14.60 11.25 -16.60
C PHE A 180 -15.77 10.26 -16.66
N SER A 181 -16.29 10.03 -17.86
CA SER A 181 -17.19 8.94 -18.09
C SER A 181 -16.47 7.67 -17.65
N LYS A 182 -17.11 6.94 -16.73
CA LYS A 182 -16.66 5.62 -16.30
C LYS A 182 -16.77 4.66 -17.49
N SER A 183 -15.77 4.61 -18.31
CA SER A 183 -15.56 3.55 -19.28
C SER A 183 -14.48 2.63 -18.73
N TYR A 184 -14.94 1.59 -18.03
CA TYR A 184 -14.21 0.37 -17.77
C TYR A 184 -15.02 -0.79 -18.30
#